data_82093215c766007b011a71f7becc9834
#
_entry.id   82093215c766007b011a71f7becc9834
#
_cell.length_a   1.000
_cell.length_b   1.000
_cell.length_c   1.000
_cell.angle_alpha   90.00
_cell.angle_beta   90.00
_cell.angle_gamma   90.00
#
_symmetry.space_group_name_H-M   'P 1'
#
loop_
_entity.id
_entity.type
_entity.pdbx_description
1 polymer ?
#
loop_
_entity_poly.entity_id
_entity_poly.type
_entity_poly.pdbx_seq_one_letter_code
_entity_poly.pdbx_strand_id
1 'polypeptide(L)'
;GTEDFSTFIKNAYKFLQTDYSKFFKMDNLSKLAFLAADVLLKSEYLNEKENNIALVFSNNASSLDTDRKHQAAIENDAEYFPSPVVFVYTLPNICLGEISIKHRLYSENSFFIFDRFNAEHLQLYANSLLRNKKAEKDYTTNYERIKRRIESKNH
;
A
#
# COMPACT_ATOMS: atom_id res chain seq x y z
N GLY A 1 -5.06 -25.53 -7.32
CA GLY A 1 -4.19 -24.61 -8.04
C GLY A 1 -4.16 -23.26 -7.34
N THR A 2 -3.00 -22.68 -7.13
CA THR A 2 -2.87 -21.32 -6.59
C THR A 2 -3.34 -20.34 -7.65
N GLU A 3 -4.29 -19.49 -7.30
CA GLU A 3 -4.77 -18.42 -8.17
C GLU A 3 -3.60 -17.48 -8.52
N ASP A 4 -3.49 -17.09 -9.78
CA ASP A 4 -2.51 -16.09 -10.24
C ASP A 4 -2.76 -14.73 -9.57
N PHE A 5 -1.68 -14.02 -9.20
CA PHE A 5 -1.76 -12.71 -8.52
C PHE A 5 -2.64 -11.71 -9.27
N SER A 6 -2.56 -11.65 -10.58
CA SER A 6 -3.37 -10.72 -11.40
C SER A 6 -4.87 -11.03 -11.28
N THR A 7 -5.24 -12.30 -11.24
CA THR A 7 -6.62 -12.76 -11.07
C THR A 7 -7.09 -12.47 -9.65
N PHE A 8 -6.29 -12.83 -8.65
CA PHE A 8 -6.56 -12.53 -7.24
C PHE A 8 -6.85 -11.04 -7.01
N ILE A 9 -5.97 -10.16 -7.49
CA ILE A 9 -6.11 -8.70 -7.30
C ILE A 9 -7.38 -8.14 -7.95
N LYS A 10 -7.74 -8.62 -9.14
CA LYS A 10 -8.99 -8.22 -9.82
C LYS A 10 -10.22 -8.67 -9.06
N ASN A 11 -10.20 -9.90 -8.55
CA ASN A 11 -11.31 -10.45 -7.77
C ASN A 11 -11.46 -9.72 -6.44
N ALA A 12 -10.35 -9.44 -5.75
CA ALA A 12 -10.35 -8.68 -4.51
C ALA A 12 -10.86 -7.25 -4.72
N TYR A 13 -10.45 -6.56 -5.78
CA TYR A 13 -10.94 -5.23 -6.14
C TYR A 13 -12.48 -5.22 -6.30
N LYS A 14 -13.03 -6.19 -7.05
CA LYS A 14 -14.47 -6.33 -7.25
C LYS A 14 -15.20 -6.68 -5.95
N PHE A 15 -14.67 -7.64 -5.19
CA PHE A 15 -15.26 -8.06 -3.93
C PHE A 15 -15.34 -6.94 -2.89
N LEU A 16 -14.31 -6.13 -2.82
CA LEU A 16 -14.27 -4.96 -1.93
C LEU A 16 -15.11 -3.78 -2.45
N GLN A 17 -15.63 -3.87 -3.66
CA GLN A 17 -16.35 -2.77 -4.32
C GLN A 17 -15.53 -1.48 -4.33
N THR A 18 -14.22 -1.63 -4.54
CA THR A 18 -13.30 -0.50 -4.60
C THR A 18 -13.58 0.32 -5.86
N ASP A 19 -13.66 1.63 -5.72
CA ASP A 19 -13.83 2.57 -6.82
C ASP A 19 -12.64 3.52 -6.89
N TYR A 20 -11.66 3.17 -7.74
CA TYR A 20 -10.49 4.00 -7.99
C TYR A 20 -9.91 3.74 -9.38
N SER A 21 -10.17 4.63 -10.31
CA SER A 21 -9.84 4.44 -11.74
C SER A 21 -8.34 4.23 -12.02
N LYS A 22 -7.46 4.81 -11.22
CA LYS A 22 -6.00 4.63 -11.35
C LYS A 22 -5.50 3.25 -10.92
N PHE A 23 -6.31 2.48 -10.17
CA PHE A 23 -5.90 1.20 -9.58
C PHE A 23 -5.25 0.26 -10.60
N PHE A 24 -5.84 0.13 -11.78
CA PHE A 24 -5.34 -0.78 -12.80
C PHE A 24 -4.02 -0.35 -13.45
N LYS A 25 -3.62 0.91 -13.27
CA LYS A 25 -2.33 1.45 -13.74
C LYS A 25 -1.20 1.30 -12.73
N MET A 26 -1.53 0.97 -11.47
CA MET A 26 -0.55 0.75 -10.40
C MET A 26 0.28 -0.52 -10.64
N ASP A 27 1.45 -0.57 -10.03
CA ASP A 27 2.24 -1.79 -9.91
C ASP A 27 1.64 -2.79 -8.90
N ASN A 28 2.23 -3.97 -8.80
CA ASN A 28 1.72 -5.04 -7.94
C ASN A 28 1.78 -4.68 -6.46
N LEU A 29 2.88 -4.04 -6.02
CA LEU A 29 3.04 -3.57 -4.65
C LEU A 29 1.93 -2.57 -4.29
N SER A 30 1.74 -1.56 -5.13
CA SER A 30 0.74 -0.51 -4.89
C SER A 30 -0.69 -1.05 -4.91
N LYS A 31 -1.02 -1.98 -5.81
CA LYS A 31 -2.33 -2.64 -5.83
C LYS A 31 -2.62 -3.38 -4.53
N LEU A 32 -1.65 -4.17 -4.05
CA LEU A 32 -1.82 -4.94 -2.81
C LEU A 32 -1.95 -4.01 -1.59
N ALA A 33 -1.06 -3.03 -1.48
CA ALA A 33 -1.07 -2.04 -0.40
C ALA A 33 -2.38 -1.24 -0.38
N PHE A 34 -2.87 -0.83 -1.56
CA PHE A 34 -4.11 -0.09 -1.71
C PHE A 34 -5.33 -0.89 -1.22
N LEU A 35 -5.49 -2.14 -1.66
CA LEU A 35 -6.59 -2.99 -1.20
C LEU A 35 -6.50 -3.31 0.29
N ALA A 36 -5.29 -3.52 0.83
CA ALA A 36 -5.10 -3.72 2.25
C ALA A 36 -5.56 -2.49 3.06
N ALA A 37 -5.21 -1.29 2.61
CA ALA A 37 -5.67 -0.05 3.20
C ALA A 37 -7.19 0.12 3.09
N ASP A 38 -7.77 -0.17 1.93
CA ASP A 38 -9.22 -0.12 1.71
C ASP A 38 -9.97 -0.99 2.72
N VAL A 39 -9.48 -2.22 2.98
CA VAL A 39 -10.05 -3.11 4.00
C VAL A 39 -9.97 -2.51 5.40
N LEU A 40 -8.84 -1.91 5.75
CA LEU A 40 -8.63 -1.32 7.09
C LEU A 40 -9.48 -0.06 7.28
N LEU A 41 -9.53 0.79 6.27
CA LEU A 41 -10.21 2.09 6.35
C LEU A 41 -11.72 2.00 6.15
N LYS A 42 -12.24 0.94 5.53
CA LYS A 42 -13.67 0.77 5.23
C LYS A 42 -14.58 0.82 6.47
N SER A 43 -14.07 0.54 7.65
CA SER A 43 -14.83 0.63 8.92
C SER A 43 -14.64 1.94 9.65
N GLU A 44 -13.86 2.84 9.10
CA GLU A 44 -13.62 4.14 9.72
C GLU A 44 -14.60 5.18 9.18
N TYR A 45 -15.04 6.06 10.06
CA TYR A 45 -15.76 7.26 9.66
C TYR A 45 -14.76 8.28 9.16
N LEU A 46 -14.51 8.27 7.84
CA LEU A 46 -13.61 9.23 7.22
C LEU A 46 -14.34 10.54 6.93
N ASN A 47 -13.66 11.64 7.22
CA ASN A 47 -14.15 12.98 6.89
C ASN A 47 -14.08 13.19 5.37
N GLU A 48 -15.03 13.92 4.81
CA GLU A 48 -15.06 14.23 3.37
C GLU A 48 -13.92 15.16 2.94
N LYS A 49 -13.38 15.97 3.84
CA LYS A 49 -12.34 16.95 3.52
C LYS A 49 -10.92 16.41 3.75
N GLU A 50 -10.63 16.01 4.97
CA GLU A 50 -9.31 15.54 5.36
C GLU A 50 -9.38 14.63 6.59
N ASN A 51 -8.39 13.74 6.72
CA ASN A 51 -8.29 12.82 7.83
C ASN A 51 -6.86 12.81 8.36
N ASN A 52 -6.71 13.02 9.66
CA ASN A 52 -5.42 13.00 10.35
C ASN A 52 -5.04 11.56 10.73
N ILE A 53 -4.80 10.75 9.71
CA ILE A 53 -4.46 9.32 9.85
C ILE A 53 -3.09 9.08 9.23
N ALA A 54 -2.18 8.53 10.00
CA ALA A 54 -0.85 8.13 9.53
C ALA A 54 -0.89 6.74 8.89
N LEU A 55 -0.10 6.58 7.84
CA LEU A 55 0.13 5.29 7.18
C LEU A 55 1.56 4.81 7.46
N VAL A 56 1.69 3.64 8.07
CA VAL A 56 2.97 3.02 8.37
C VAL A 56 3.01 1.62 7.76
N PHE A 57 3.79 1.47 6.70
CA PHE A 57 3.88 0.24 5.91
C PHE A 57 5.28 -0.34 5.94
N SER A 58 5.38 -1.63 5.73
CA SER A 58 6.66 -2.29 5.52
C SER A 58 6.56 -3.50 4.60
N ASN A 59 7.66 -3.79 3.91
CA ASN A 59 7.88 -5.06 3.24
C ASN A 59 9.37 -5.44 3.31
N ASN A 60 9.76 -6.53 2.65
CA ASN A 60 11.14 -7.01 2.63
C ASN A 60 11.84 -6.84 1.27
N ALA A 61 11.12 -6.40 0.25
CA ALA A 61 11.64 -6.37 -1.12
C ALA A 61 11.56 -4.99 -1.79
N SER A 62 11.13 -3.94 -1.06
CA SER A 62 10.90 -2.63 -1.68
C SER A 62 9.96 -2.75 -2.89
N SER A 63 10.29 -2.11 -4.00
CA SER A 63 9.63 -2.13 -5.31
C SER A 63 10.32 -3.07 -6.31
N LEU A 64 11.04 -4.09 -5.85
CA LEU A 64 11.94 -4.93 -6.67
C LEU A 64 11.31 -5.48 -7.97
N ASP A 65 10.04 -5.86 -7.95
CA ASP A 65 9.34 -6.32 -9.17
C ASP A 65 9.27 -5.21 -10.23
N THR A 66 8.98 -4.00 -9.80
CA THR A 66 8.89 -2.83 -10.68
C THR A 66 10.27 -2.32 -11.09
N ASP A 67 11.25 -2.39 -10.19
CA ASP A 67 12.65 -2.02 -10.48
C ASP A 67 13.21 -2.91 -11.58
N ARG A 68 12.96 -4.22 -11.52
CA ARG A 68 13.37 -5.17 -12.58
C ARG A 68 12.72 -4.87 -13.93
N LYS A 69 11.43 -4.50 -13.95
CA LYS A 69 10.73 -4.10 -15.18
C LYS A 69 11.31 -2.82 -15.75
N HIS A 70 11.62 -1.86 -14.89
CA HIS A 70 12.24 -0.61 -15.31
C HIS A 70 13.65 -0.87 -15.87
N GLN A 71 14.48 -1.65 -15.16
CA GLN A 71 15.80 -2.02 -15.58
C GLN A 71 15.79 -2.69 -16.97
N ALA A 72 14.92 -3.67 -17.18
CA ALA A 72 14.77 -4.34 -18.46
C ALA A 72 14.40 -3.38 -19.62
N ALA A 73 13.65 -2.32 -19.31
CA ALA A 73 13.26 -1.32 -20.31
C ALA A 73 14.40 -0.36 -20.72
N ILE A 74 15.45 -0.24 -19.89
CA ILE A 74 16.60 0.66 -20.14
C ILE A 74 17.87 -0.08 -20.56
N GLU A 75 17.90 -1.41 -20.48
CA GLU A 75 19.07 -2.21 -20.88
C GLU A 75 19.27 -2.30 -22.40
N ASN A 76 18.24 -2.02 -23.18
CA ASN A 76 18.30 -2.13 -24.62
C ASN A 76 18.53 -0.75 -25.25
N ASP A 77 19.79 -0.44 -25.61
CA ASP A 77 20.19 0.82 -26.25
C ASP A 77 19.48 1.10 -27.58
N ALA A 78 18.99 0.06 -28.28
CA ALA A 78 18.32 0.19 -29.57
C ALA A 78 16.84 0.61 -29.43
N GLU A 79 16.24 0.39 -28.27
CA GLU A 79 14.83 0.68 -27.97
C GLU A 79 14.69 1.36 -26.60
N TYR A 80 15.44 2.43 -26.37
CA TYR A 80 15.41 3.17 -25.11
C TYR A 80 14.15 4.04 -25.02
N PHE A 81 13.05 3.44 -24.54
CA PHE A 81 11.82 4.16 -24.22
C PHE A 81 11.30 3.79 -22.81
N PRO A 82 11.97 4.24 -21.75
CA PRO A 82 11.53 3.96 -20.40
C PRO A 82 10.16 4.59 -20.15
N SER A 83 9.24 3.79 -19.61
CA SER A 83 7.91 4.27 -19.24
C SER A 83 7.99 5.16 -18.00
N PRO A 84 7.59 6.45 -18.07
CA PRO A 84 7.55 7.31 -16.87
C PRO A 84 6.65 6.76 -15.78
N VAL A 85 5.59 6.04 -16.15
CA VAL A 85 4.67 5.42 -15.19
C VAL A 85 5.38 4.29 -14.43
N VAL A 86 6.14 3.43 -15.13
CA VAL A 86 6.91 2.37 -14.44
C VAL A 86 7.94 2.99 -13.53
N PHE A 87 8.65 4.04 -13.96
CA PHE A 87 9.64 4.73 -13.13
C PHE A 87 9.04 5.26 -11.82
N VAL A 88 7.87 5.87 -11.86
CA VAL A 88 7.20 6.39 -10.65
C VAL A 88 7.01 5.27 -9.61
N TYR A 89 6.59 4.08 -10.04
CA TYR A 89 6.35 2.95 -9.13
C TYR A 89 7.63 2.19 -8.70
N THR A 90 8.81 2.61 -9.12
CA THR A 90 10.07 2.14 -8.51
C THR A 90 10.28 2.72 -7.09
N LEU A 91 9.51 3.71 -6.70
CA LEU A 91 9.52 4.29 -5.36
C LEU A 91 8.45 3.62 -4.50
N PRO A 92 8.80 2.81 -3.49
CA PRO A 92 7.84 2.02 -2.73
C PRO A 92 6.81 2.85 -1.97
N ASN A 93 7.15 4.08 -1.59
CA ASN A 93 6.25 5.01 -0.90
C ASN A 93 5.14 5.59 -1.80
N ILE A 94 5.19 5.39 -3.10
CA ILE A 94 4.12 5.87 -4.02
C ILE A 94 2.78 5.21 -3.68
N CYS A 95 2.78 3.95 -3.22
CA CYS A 95 1.56 3.29 -2.77
C CYS A 95 0.86 4.06 -1.63
N LEU A 96 1.63 4.64 -0.70
CA LEU A 96 1.08 5.48 0.38
C LEU A 96 0.46 6.77 -0.16
N GLY A 97 1.08 7.37 -1.18
CA GLY A 97 0.54 8.53 -1.87
C GLY A 97 -0.82 8.25 -2.53
N GLU A 98 -0.95 7.13 -3.23
CA GLU A 98 -2.22 6.72 -3.86
C GLU A 98 -3.33 6.45 -2.83
N ILE A 99 -2.99 5.80 -1.70
CA ILE A 99 -3.90 5.58 -0.59
C ILE A 99 -4.33 6.92 0.03
N SER A 100 -3.37 7.80 0.27
CA SER A 100 -3.61 9.12 0.86
C SER A 100 -4.52 9.98 -0.01
N ILE A 101 -4.32 9.99 -1.32
CA ILE A 101 -5.18 10.70 -2.27
C ILE A 101 -6.61 10.15 -2.23
N LYS A 102 -6.77 8.83 -2.28
CA LYS A 102 -8.09 8.19 -2.28
C LYS A 102 -8.88 8.51 -1.01
N HIS A 103 -8.24 8.40 0.14
CA HIS A 103 -8.88 8.49 1.44
C HIS A 103 -8.71 9.87 2.13
N ARG A 104 -8.08 10.83 1.43
CA ARG A 104 -7.82 12.19 1.96
C ARG A 104 -7.08 12.18 3.30
N LEU A 105 -5.98 11.41 3.35
CA LEU A 105 -5.14 11.29 4.51
C LEU A 105 -3.96 12.27 4.37
N TYR A 106 -3.94 13.31 5.17
CA TYR A 106 -2.94 14.40 5.07
C TYR A 106 -1.99 14.43 6.27
N SER A 107 -1.78 13.26 6.88
CA SER A 107 -0.84 13.10 7.99
C SER A 107 0.47 12.46 7.52
N GLU A 108 1.33 12.11 8.47
CA GLU A 108 2.60 11.43 8.20
C GLU A 108 2.38 10.08 7.51
N ASN A 109 3.25 9.75 6.57
CA ASN A 109 3.31 8.41 6.01
C ASN A 109 4.76 7.92 5.95
N SER A 110 4.95 6.63 6.16
CA SER A 110 6.28 6.02 6.19
C SER A 110 6.24 4.60 5.64
N PHE A 111 7.24 4.30 4.82
CA PHE A 111 7.44 2.98 4.26
C PHE A 111 8.81 2.44 4.69
N PHE A 112 8.82 1.33 5.41
CA PHE A 112 10.03 0.69 5.90
C PHE A 112 10.36 -0.58 5.12
N ILE A 113 11.65 -0.86 4.97
CA ILE A 113 12.13 -2.07 4.33
C ILE A 113 12.94 -2.85 5.37
N PHE A 114 12.50 -4.07 5.69
CA PHE A 114 13.14 -4.94 6.66
C PHE A 114 13.38 -6.32 6.06
N ASP A 115 14.49 -6.94 6.35
CA ASP A 115 14.78 -8.34 5.96
C ASP A 115 13.70 -9.30 6.50
N ARG A 116 13.18 -9.02 7.69
CA ARG A 116 12.08 -9.74 8.33
C ARG A 116 11.08 -8.77 8.92
N PHE A 117 9.82 -9.17 8.97
CA PHE A 117 8.76 -8.35 9.56
C PHE A 117 9.10 -7.93 10.98
N ASN A 118 9.16 -6.64 11.24
CA ASN A 118 9.53 -6.03 12.52
C ASN A 118 8.33 -5.27 13.12
N ALA A 119 7.46 -6.04 13.78
CA ALA A 119 6.26 -5.48 14.42
C ALA A 119 6.60 -4.48 15.53
N GLU A 120 7.67 -4.74 16.29
CA GLU A 120 8.10 -3.88 17.39
C GLU A 120 8.48 -2.49 16.87
N HIS A 121 9.32 -2.42 15.83
CA HIS A 121 9.71 -1.14 15.24
C HIS A 121 8.49 -0.37 14.71
N LEU A 122 7.60 -1.04 13.97
CA LEU A 122 6.40 -0.41 13.43
C LEU A 122 5.51 0.13 14.54
N GLN A 123 5.34 -0.62 15.63
CA GLN A 123 4.55 -0.19 16.78
C GLN A 123 5.17 0.97 17.53
N LEU A 124 6.48 0.95 17.75
CA LEU A 124 7.21 2.06 18.39
C LEU A 124 7.11 3.33 17.55
N TYR A 125 7.28 3.23 16.23
CA TYR A 125 7.18 4.36 15.33
C TYR A 125 5.75 4.93 15.32
N ALA A 126 4.74 4.09 15.14
CA ALA A 126 3.33 4.50 15.17
C ALA A 126 2.96 5.18 16.49
N ASN A 127 3.36 4.60 17.63
CA ASN A 127 3.17 5.22 18.93
C ASN A 127 3.86 6.58 19.06
N SER A 128 5.03 6.75 18.43
CA SER A 128 5.72 8.05 18.44
C SER A 128 4.93 9.12 17.68
N LEU A 129 4.31 8.75 16.54
CA LEU A 129 3.45 9.67 15.78
C LEU A 129 2.24 10.13 16.59
N LEU A 130 1.58 9.21 17.30
CA LEU A 130 0.43 9.53 18.16
C LEU A 130 0.83 10.42 19.34
N ARG A 131 1.92 10.09 20.05
CA ARG A 131 2.42 10.86 21.19
C ARG A 131 2.83 12.27 20.79
N ASN A 132 3.43 12.44 19.64
CA ASN A 132 3.86 13.74 19.11
C ASN A 132 2.73 14.48 18.38
N LYS A 133 1.50 13.99 18.43
CA LYS A 133 0.32 14.58 17.78
C LYS A 133 0.51 14.79 16.27
N LYS A 134 1.32 13.94 15.64
CA LYS A 134 1.53 13.91 14.19
C LYS A 134 0.40 13.18 13.46
N ALA A 135 -0.37 12.37 14.19
CA ALA A 135 -1.57 11.72 13.74
C ALA A 135 -2.54 11.54 14.91
N GLU A 136 -3.83 11.53 14.65
CA GLU A 136 -4.87 11.16 15.62
C GLU A 136 -5.07 9.63 15.66
N LYS A 137 -4.82 8.98 14.51
CA LYS A 137 -4.88 7.52 14.35
C LYS A 137 -3.68 7.06 13.54
N ASP A 138 -3.21 5.86 13.78
CA ASP A 138 -2.27 5.15 12.91
C ASP A 138 -2.92 3.89 12.33
N TYR A 139 -2.57 3.60 11.08
CA TYR A 139 -2.83 2.31 10.46
C TYR A 139 -1.51 1.68 10.08
N THR A 140 -1.03 0.89 11.00
CA THR A 140 0.06 -0.05 10.75
C THR A 140 -0.53 -1.26 10.05
N THR A 141 0.02 -1.64 8.91
CA THR A 141 -0.32 -2.91 8.28
C THR A 141 0.14 -4.05 9.18
N ASN A 142 -0.73 -4.44 10.09
CA ASN A 142 -0.50 -5.58 10.94
C ASN A 142 -1.18 -6.79 10.29
N TYR A 143 -0.37 -7.71 9.77
CA TYR A 143 -0.82 -8.98 9.18
C TYR A 143 -1.83 -9.69 10.09
N GLU A 144 -1.61 -9.72 11.40
CA GLU A 144 -2.50 -10.36 12.36
C GLU A 144 -3.88 -9.67 12.47
N ARG A 145 -3.94 -8.35 12.30
CA ARG A 145 -5.21 -7.61 12.31
C ARG A 145 -5.98 -7.83 11.01
N ILE A 146 -5.28 -7.88 9.88
CA ILE A 146 -5.87 -8.20 8.57
C ILE A 146 -6.37 -9.64 8.58
N LYS A 147 -5.55 -10.59 9.07
CA LYS A 147 -5.90 -12.00 9.20
C LYS A 147 -7.16 -12.22 10.04
N ARG A 148 -7.21 -11.67 11.27
CA ARG A 148 -8.38 -11.76 12.14
C ARG A 148 -9.64 -11.19 11.52
N ARG A 149 -9.52 -10.13 10.72
CA ARG A 149 -10.68 -9.50 10.07
C ARG A 149 -11.18 -10.28 8.85
N ILE A 150 -10.30 -10.96 8.14
CA ILE A 150 -10.67 -11.90 7.06
C ILE A 150 -11.36 -13.13 7.67
N GLU A 151 -10.81 -13.68 8.75
CA GLU A 151 -11.37 -14.84 9.45
C GLU A 151 -12.74 -14.54 10.07
N SER A 152 -12.97 -13.36 10.63
CA SER A 152 -14.26 -12.96 11.22
C SER A 152 -15.38 -12.73 10.21
N LYS A 153 -15.09 -12.61 8.93
CA LYS A 153 -16.11 -12.44 7.87
C LYS A 153 -16.50 -13.76 7.18
N ASN A 154 -15.79 -14.83 7.50
CA ASN A 154 -16.08 -16.19 6.98
C ASN A 154 -16.93 -17.02 7.93
N HIS A 155 -17.46 -16.40 8.98
CA HIS A 155 -18.47 -16.93 9.89
C HIS A 155 -19.72 -16.05 9.83
#